data_e3d955b67d8b4bd3064dfce449f7cc94
#
_entry.id   e3d955b67d8b4bd3064dfce449f7cc94
#
_cell.length_a   1.000
_cell.length_b   1.000
_cell.length_c   1.000
_cell.angle_alpha   90.00
_cell.angle_beta   90.00
_cell.angle_gamma   90.00
#
_symmetry.space_group_name_H-M   'P 1'
#
loop_
_entity.id
_entity.type
_entity.pdbx_description
1 polymer ?
#
loop_
_entity_poly.entity_id
_entity_poly.type
_entity_poly.pdbx_seq_one_letter_code
_entity_poly.pdbx_strand_id
1 'polypeptide(L)'
;MDAIGPLQLRVMHYIWKNGASTVHAVHDALNAEPGAPKLAYTTILTVMRNLAKRGILNQRPAGRSHIFEPLVDERTYKLSILRQVREDLFGGDLNRLLGLLSEDADLSQRERDALGQASA
;
A
#
# COMPACT_ATOMS: atom_id res chain seq x y z
N MET A 1 -5.38 4.23 10.51
CA MET A 1 -4.66 4.83 9.35
C MET A 1 -5.55 4.71 8.13
N ASP A 2 -5.73 5.79 7.41
CA ASP A 2 -6.56 5.79 6.21
C ASP A 2 -5.87 5.13 5.03
N ALA A 3 -6.65 4.48 4.18
CA ALA A 3 -6.15 3.89 2.96
C ALA A 3 -5.53 4.96 2.04
N ILE A 4 -4.44 4.63 1.38
CA ILE A 4 -3.80 5.50 0.40
C ILE A 4 -4.31 5.19 -1.00
N GLY A 5 -4.22 6.19 -1.91
CA GLY A 5 -4.69 6.04 -3.28
C GLY A 5 -3.79 5.14 -4.14
N PRO A 6 -4.24 4.81 -5.36
CA PRO A 6 -3.51 3.86 -6.21
C PRO A 6 -2.08 4.28 -6.55
N LEU A 7 -1.85 5.54 -6.87
CA LEU A 7 -0.49 6.01 -7.20
C LEU A 7 0.39 6.05 -5.95
N GLN A 8 -0.16 6.49 -4.83
CA GLN A 8 0.55 6.47 -3.54
C GLN A 8 0.95 5.05 -3.18
N LEU A 9 0.08 4.07 -3.41
CA LEU A 9 0.36 2.67 -3.13
C LEU A 9 1.47 2.13 -4.04
N ARG A 10 1.50 2.50 -5.32
CA ARG A 10 2.61 2.14 -6.23
C ARG A 10 3.95 2.67 -5.72
N VAL A 11 3.97 3.92 -5.25
CA VAL A 11 5.17 4.52 -4.64
C VAL A 11 5.58 3.73 -3.39
N MET A 12 4.64 3.41 -2.51
CA MET A 12 4.94 2.68 -1.29
C MET A 12 5.40 1.25 -1.56
N HIS A 13 4.83 0.55 -2.56
CA HIS A 13 5.31 -0.78 -2.95
C HIS A 13 6.79 -0.76 -3.35
N TYR A 14 7.19 0.26 -4.10
CA TYR A 14 8.60 0.42 -4.45
C TYR A 14 9.47 0.64 -3.21
N ILE A 15 9.06 1.54 -2.32
CA ILE A 15 9.85 1.89 -1.14
C ILE A 15 9.90 0.74 -0.14
N TRP A 16 8.79 0.04 0.08
CA TRP A 16 8.79 -1.14 0.95
C TRP A 16 9.72 -2.24 0.43
N LYS A 17 9.79 -2.39 -0.89
CA LYS A 17 10.66 -3.41 -1.51
C LYS A 17 12.12 -3.02 -1.49
N ASN A 18 12.44 -1.74 -1.73
CA ASN A 18 13.79 -1.27 -2.00
C ASN A 18 14.40 -0.46 -0.85
N GLY A 19 13.61 -0.06 0.13
CA GLY A 19 14.06 0.78 1.23
C GLY A 19 14.07 2.26 0.90
N ALA A 20 14.75 3.04 1.73
CA ALA A 20 14.86 4.49 1.56
C ALA A 20 15.29 4.85 0.15
N SER A 21 14.57 5.78 -0.48
CA SER A 21 14.73 6.08 -1.91
C SER A 21 14.60 7.58 -2.17
N THR A 22 15.29 8.04 -3.23
CA THR A 22 15.12 9.38 -3.77
C THR A 22 13.90 9.45 -4.65
N VAL A 23 13.41 10.67 -4.94
CA VAL A 23 12.31 10.88 -5.89
C VAL A 23 12.72 10.37 -7.28
N HIS A 24 13.97 10.59 -7.71
CA HIS A 24 14.47 10.10 -8.99
C HIS A 24 14.38 8.58 -9.10
N ALA A 25 14.79 7.87 -8.08
CA ALA A 25 14.74 6.40 -8.09
C ALA A 25 13.30 5.90 -8.24
N VAL A 26 12.37 6.47 -7.49
CA VAL A 26 10.96 6.10 -7.56
C VAL A 26 10.37 6.47 -8.93
N HIS A 27 10.63 7.67 -9.41
CA HIS A 27 10.17 8.15 -10.70
C HIS A 27 10.63 7.22 -11.84
N ASP A 28 11.91 6.90 -11.87
CA ASP A 28 12.47 6.05 -12.91
C ASP A 28 11.88 4.64 -12.87
N ALA A 29 11.73 4.08 -11.68
CA ALA A 29 11.17 2.74 -11.51
C ALA A 29 9.70 2.66 -11.95
N LEU A 30 8.87 3.63 -11.56
CA LEU A 30 7.47 3.64 -11.94
C LEU A 30 7.29 3.86 -13.44
N ASN A 31 8.11 4.70 -14.05
CA ASN A 31 8.06 4.94 -15.50
C ASN A 31 8.64 3.80 -16.33
N ALA A 32 9.43 2.93 -15.73
CA ALA A 32 9.95 1.75 -16.40
C ALA A 32 8.95 0.59 -16.45
N GLU A 33 7.86 0.65 -15.72
CA GLU A 33 6.84 -0.40 -15.73
C GLU A 33 6.15 -0.48 -17.09
N PRO A 34 6.11 -1.67 -17.75
CA PRO A 34 5.49 -1.82 -19.06
C PRO A 34 3.99 -1.50 -19.02
N GLY A 35 3.53 -0.72 -20.00
CA GLY A 35 2.11 -0.40 -20.14
C GLY A 35 1.57 0.65 -19.17
N ALA A 36 2.38 1.12 -18.24
CA ALA A 36 1.97 2.17 -17.32
C ALA A 36 2.05 3.55 -17.99
N PRO A 37 1.12 4.48 -17.69
CA PRO A 37 1.23 5.85 -18.14
C PRO A 37 2.51 6.50 -17.61
N LYS A 38 3.13 7.36 -18.41
CA LYS A 38 4.30 8.10 -17.98
C LYS A 38 3.91 9.16 -16.94
N LEU A 39 4.69 9.27 -15.88
CA LEU A 39 4.46 10.18 -14.77
C LEU A 39 5.55 11.25 -14.73
N ALA A 40 5.14 12.49 -14.47
CA ALA A 40 6.09 13.58 -14.30
C ALA A 40 6.83 13.46 -12.97
N TYR A 41 8.06 13.96 -12.94
CA TYR A 41 8.86 14.01 -11.72
C TYR A 41 8.12 14.78 -10.61
N THR A 42 7.53 15.93 -10.95
CA THR A 42 6.78 16.75 -9.99
C THR A 42 5.58 16.03 -9.41
N THR A 43 4.93 15.17 -10.16
CA THR A 43 3.83 14.33 -9.68
C THR A 43 4.32 13.38 -8.59
N ILE A 44 5.42 12.68 -8.84
CA ILE A 44 6.01 11.76 -7.86
C ILE A 44 6.48 12.51 -6.62
N LEU A 45 7.14 13.66 -6.80
CA LEU A 45 7.58 14.51 -5.69
C LEU A 45 6.39 14.90 -4.79
N THR A 46 5.29 15.36 -5.39
CA THR A 46 4.10 15.76 -4.64
C THR A 46 3.50 14.57 -3.89
N VAL A 47 3.41 13.42 -4.52
CA VAL A 47 2.91 12.19 -3.88
C VAL A 47 3.78 11.82 -2.67
N MET A 48 5.09 11.83 -2.83
CA MET A 48 6.01 11.46 -1.75
C MET A 48 5.96 12.47 -0.59
N ARG A 49 5.87 13.76 -0.90
CA ARG A 49 5.72 14.80 0.13
C ARG A 49 4.40 14.66 0.89
N ASN A 50 3.33 14.32 0.20
CA ASN A 50 2.03 14.11 0.85
C ASN A 50 2.06 12.87 1.76
N LEU A 51 2.73 11.80 1.34
CA LEU A 51 2.93 10.62 2.20
C LEU A 51 3.76 10.99 3.44
N ALA A 52 4.75 11.86 3.30
CA ALA A 52 5.52 12.33 4.43
C ALA A 52 4.67 13.18 5.40
N LYS A 53 3.81 14.04 4.88
CA LYS A 53 2.88 14.83 5.71
C LYS A 53 1.90 13.94 6.48
N ARG A 54 1.52 12.80 5.91
CA ARG A 54 0.63 11.83 6.56
C ARG A 54 1.36 10.92 7.55
N GLY A 55 2.68 11.06 7.70
CA GLY A 55 3.47 10.23 8.61
C GLY A 55 3.75 8.81 8.10
N ILE A 56 3.54 8.54 6.83
CA ILE A 56 3.82 7.23 6.22
C ILE A 56 5.27 7.15 5.75
N LEU A 57 5.81 8.27 5.26
CA LEU A 57 7.21 8.43 4.93
C LEU A 57 7.87 9.46 5.82
N ASN A 58 9.18 9.34 6.00
CA ASN A 58 10.02 10.37 6.60
C ASN A 58 10.95 10.93 5.52
N GLN A 59 10.92 12.24 5.32
CA GLN A 59 11.81 12.93 4.40
C GLN A 59 13.02 13.44 5.17
N ARG A 60 14.22 13.08 4.70
CA ARG A 60 15.47 13.59 5.29
C ARG A 60 16.43 14.06 4.21
N PRO A 61 17.25 15.09 4.50
CA PRO A 61 18.23 15.56 3.52
C PRO A 61 19.33 14.52 3.30
N ALA A 62 19.82 14.45 2.07
CA ALA A 62 20.97 13.62 1.68
C ALA A 62 21.75 14.37 0.60
N GLY A 63 22.74 15.18 1.01
CA GLY A 63 23.43 16.08 0.10
C GLY A 63 22.47 17.12 -0.47
N ARG A 64 22.40 17.23 -1.80
CA ARG A 64 21.47 18.14 -2.50
C ARG A 64 20.10 17.54 -2.74
N SER A 65 19.94 16.26 -2.44
CA SER A 65 18.69 15.52 -2.62
C SER A 65 18.01 15.28 -1.30
N HIS A 66 16.81 14.73 -1.37
CA HIS A 66 16.09 14.21 -0.21
C HIS A 66 15.87 12.72 -0.38
N ILE A 67 15.99 12.01 0.72
CA ILE A 67 15.67 10.57 0.79
C ILE A 67 14.39 10.42 1.58
N PHE A 68 13.51 9.57 1.09
CA PHE A 68 12.26 9.22 1.75
C PHE A 68 12.36 7.78 2.23
N GLU A 69 12.11 7.58 3.52
CA GLU A 69 12.16 6.27 4.14
C GLU A 69 10.81 5.92 4.75
N PRO A 70 10.43 4.64 4.79
CA PRO A 70 9.13 4.25 5.35
C PRO A 70 9.15 4.39 6.88
N LEU A 71 8.15 5.10 7.42
CA LEU A 71 7.85 5.13 8.85
C LEU A 71 6.90 4.02 9.24
N VAL A 72 6.13 3.52 8.28
CA VAL A 72 5.18 2.44 8.45
C VAL A 72 5.60 1.33 7.50
N ASP A 73 5.86 0.13 8.02
CA ASP A 73 6.20 -1.01 7.16
C ASP A 73 4.94 -1.57 6.48
N GLU A 74 5.18 -2.40 5.45
CA GLU A 74 4.10 -2.96 4.63
C GLU A 74 3.11 -3.77 5.46
N ARG A 75 3.62 -4.61 6.35
CA ARG A 75 2.79 -5.47 7.20
C ARG A 75 1.89 -4.63 8.12
N THR A 76 2.46 -3.62 8.77
CA THR A 76 1.71 -2.73 9.66
C THR A 76 0.62 -1.98 8.90
N TYR A 77 0.94 -1.48 7.71
CA TYR A 77 -0.05 -0.82 6.85
C TYR A 77 -1.20 -1.77 6.47
N LYS A 78 -0.86 -2.95 5.96
CA LYS A 78 -1.85 -3.96 5.57
C LYS A 78 -2.78 -4.34 6.72
N LEU A 79 -2.22 -4.58 7.89
CA LEU A 79 -2.99 -4.95 9.07
C LEU A 79 -3.93 -3.80 9.48
N SER A 80 -3.45 -2.57 9.43
CA SER A 80 -4.25 -1.38 9.73
C SER A 80 -5.47 -1.27 8.80
N ILE A 81 -5.27 -1.50 7.50
CA ILE A 81 -6.36 -1.44 6.51
C ILE A 81 -7.36 -2.58 6.72
N LEU A 82 -6.87 -3.79 6.99
CA LEU A 82 -7.76 -4.93 7.25
C LEU A 82 -8.61 -4.72 8.51
N ARG A 83 -8.02 -4.16 9.58
CA ARG A 83 -8.75 -3.79 10.79
C ARG A 83 -9.84 -2.77 10.48
N GLN A 84 -9.52 -1.76 9.69
CA GLN A 84 -10.46 -0.70 9.32
C GLN A 84 -11.64 -1.28 8.53
N VAL A 85 -11.38 -2.17 7.57
CA VAL A 85 -12.43 -2.86 6.81
C VAL A 85 -13.33 -3.66 7.74
N ARG A 86 -12.73 -4.44 8.64
CA ARG A 86 -13.50 -5.24 9.61
C ARG A 86 -14.40 -4.36 10.48
N GLU A 87 -13.85 -3.26 11.01
CA GLU A 87 -14.61 -2.37 11.89
C GLU A 87 -15.67 -1.59 11.14
N ASP A 88 -15.30 -0.94 10.04
CA ASP A 88 -16.16 0.02 9.35
C ASP A 88 -17.25 -0.67 8.53
N LEU A 89 -16.97 -1.82 7.92
CA LEU A 89 -17.92 -2.52 7.05
C LEU A 89 -18.60 -3.70 7.72
N PHE A 90 -18.00 -4.29 8.74
CA PHE A 90 -18.51 -5.52 9.35
C PHE A 90 -18.74 -5.40 10.86
N GLY A 91 -18.70 -4.19 11.40
CA GLY A 91 -18.96 -3.96 12.82
C GLY A 91 -18.04 -4.74 13.76
N GLY A 92 -16.82 -5.03 13.33
CA GLY A 92 -15.85 -5.80 14.09
C GLY A 92 -15.99 -7.31 13.95
N ASP A 93 -16.94 -7.80 13.17
CA ASP A 93 -17.25 -9.24 13.07
C ASP A 93 -16.44 -9.90 11.94
N LEU A 94 -15.37 -10.59 12.32
CA LEU A 94 -14.51 -11.31 11.38
C LEU A 94 -15.26 -12.38 10.60
N ASN A 95 -16.18 -13.08 11.23
CA ASN A 95 -16.93 -14.15 10.56
C ASN A 95 -17.83 -13.61 9.44
N ARG A 96 -18.41 -12.43 9.62
CA ARG A 96 -19.18 -11.77 8.55
C ARG A 96 -18.28 -11.38 7.38
N LEU A 97 -17.09 -10.87 7.66
CA LEU A 97 -16.10 -10.54 6.61
C LEU A 97 -15.74 -11.78 5.82
N LEU A 98 -15.34 -12.85 6.50
CA LEU A 98 -14.93 -14.11 5.85
C LEU A 98 -16.10 -14.74 5.09
N GLY A 99 -17.32 -14.69 5.65
CA GLY A 99 -18.50 -15.20 5.00
C GLY A 99 -18.82 -14.50 3.69
N LEU A 100 -18.74 -13.17 3.68
CA LEU A 100 -18.97 -12.41 2.44
C LEU A 100 -17.85 -12.67 1.42
N LEU A 101 -16.60 -12.72 1.87
CA LEU A 101 -15.46 -13.01 0.98
C LEU A 101 -15.62 -14.37 0.31
N SER A 102 -16.16 -15.38 1.01
CA SER A 102 -16.38 -16.71 0.45
C SER A 102 -17.40 -16.75 -0.69
N GLU A 103 -18.20 -15.71 -0.84
CA GLU A 103 -19.17 -15.58 -1.93
C GLU A 103 -18.56 -15.05 -3.24
N ASP A 104 -17.30 -14.65 -3.20
CA ASP A 104 -16.60 -14.14 -4.39
C ASP A 104 -16.47 -15.25 -5.44
N ALA A 105 -17.10 -15.03 -6.60
CA ALA A 105 -17.12 -16.01 -7.69
C ALA A 105 -15.73 -16.24 -8.30
N ASP A 106 -14.81 -15.30 -8.13
CA ASP A 106 -13.46 -15.40 -8.67
C ASP A 106 -12.54 -16.25 -7.80
N LEU A 107 -12.98 -16.65 -6.60
CA LEU A 107 -12.17 -17.51 -5.73
C LEU A 107 -12.06 -18.92 -6.30
N SER A 108 -10.84 -19.46 -6.29
CA SER A 108 -10.61 -20.87 -6.57
C SER A 108 -11.11 -21.75 -5.42
N GLN A 109 -11.27 -23.04 -5.66
CA GLN A 109 -11.64 -23.99 -4.61
C GLN A 109 -10.57 -24.00 -3.50
N ARG A 110 -9.31 -23.92 -3.87
CA ARG A 110 -8.20 -23.86 -2.92
C ARG A 110 -8.29 -22.65 -2.00
N GLU A 111 -8.65 -21.49 -2.56
CA GLU A 111 -8.86 -20.27 -1.79
C GLU A 111 -10.06 -20.37 -0.85
N ARG A 112 -11.17 -20.99 -1.31
CA ARG A 112 -12.33 -21.24 -0.47
C ARG A 112 -12.00 -22.17 0.69
N ASP A 113 -11.21 -23.20 0.44
CA ASP A 113 -10.74 -24.12 1.48
C ASP A 113 -9.93 -23.39 2.55
N ALA A 114 -9.05 -22.47 2.12
CA ALA A 114 -8.26 -21.64 3.03
C ALA A 114 -9.16 -20.77 3.91
N LEU A 115 -10.21 -20.17 3.34
CA LEU A 115 -11.18 -19.38 4.11
C LEU A 115 -11.93 -20.24 5.14
N GLY A 116 -12.30 -21.46 4.76
CA GLY A 116 -12.95 -22.39 5.68
C GLY A 116 -12.06 -22.73 6.88
N GLN A 117 -10.77 -22.93 6.65
CA GLN A 117 -9.80 -23.17 7.72
C GLN A 117 -9.63 -21.95 8.62
N ALA A 118 -9.61 -20.75 8.05
CA ALA A 118 -9.43 -19.51 8.79
C ALA A 118 -10.66 -19.19 9.68
N SER A 119 -11.87 -19.61 9.27
CA SER A 119 -13.11 -19.33 9.99
C SER A 119 -13.51 -20.46 10.96
N ALA A 120 -12.76 -21.55 10.98
CA ALA A 120 -13.04 -22.69 11.85
C ALA A 120 -12.69 -22.41 13.33
#